data_7f9b37ad482c850baae82f23f3b83a09
#
_entry.id   7f9b37ad482c850baae82f23f3b83a09
#
_cell.length_a   1.000
_cell.length_b   1.000
_cell.length_c   1.000
_cell.angle_alpha   90.00
_cell.angle_beta   90.00
_cell.angle_gamma   90.00
#
_symmetry.space_group_name_H-M   'P 1'
#
loop_
_entity.id
_entity.type
_entity.pdbx_description
1 polymer ?
#
loop_
_entity_poly.entity_id
_entity_poly.type
_entity_poly.pdbx_seq_one_letter_code
_entity_poly.pdbx_strand_id
1 'polypeptide(L)'
;MLFRSQGFSVRLHARSGLALKSGLVLTNAEGVIDHDYTQELLVMVSNTSTANGTNGILLTDNMRLCQGELVQNVPTSIQWCSDAPVRETRNGGFGSTGVGA
;
A
#
# COMPACT_ATOMS: atom_id res chain seq x y z
N MET A 1 16.13 -9.36 -6.17
CA MET A 1 16.22 -9.13 -4.72
C MET A 1 15.77 -10.37 -3.97
N LEU A 2 16.47 -10.75 -2.95
CA LEU A 2 16.09 -11.87 -2.11
C LEU A 2 15.84 -11.38 -0.69
N PHE A 3 14.63 -11.64 -0.19
CA PHE A 3 14.23 -11.26 1.15
C PHE A 3 13.70 -12.49 1.89
N ARG A 4 14.31 -12.83 3.01
CA ARG A 4 13.98 -14.05 3.75
C ARG A 4 13.97 -13.81 5.26
N SER A 5 13.18 -12.90 5.71
CA SER A 5 13.06 -12.66 7.13
C SER A 5 11.66 -13.05 7.60
N GLN A 6 11.55 -14.21 8.24
CA GLN A 6 10.28 -14.67 8.78
C GLN A 6 9.72 -13.64 9.76
N GLY A 7 8.42 -13.47 9.75
CA GLY A 7 7.76 -12.50 10.59
C GLY A 7 7.83 -11.07 10.07
N PHE A 8 8.39 -10.87 8.88
CA PHE A 8 8.49 -9.56 8.26
C PHE A 8 7.98 -9.60 6.84
N SER A 9 7.61 -8.46 6.33
CA SER A 9 7.30 -8.26 4.92
C SER A 9 7.87 -6.92 4.48
N VAL A 10 8.05 -6.75 3.17
CA VAL A 10 8.40 -5.46 2.60
C VAL A 10 7.14 -4.86 2.01
N ARG A 11 6.87 -3.60 2.32
CA ARG A 11 5.77 -2.85 1.76
C ARG A 11 6.33 -1.83 0.79
N LEU A 12 5.73 -1.75 -0.38
CA LEU A 12 6.11 -0.78 -1.40
C LEU A 12 5.11 0.35 -1.42
N HIS A 13 5.61 1.56 -1.43
CA HIS A 13 4.79 2.76 -1.43
C HIS A 13 5.19 3.68 -2.56
N ALA A 14 4.22 4.45 -3.06
CA ALA A 14 4.52 5.49 -4.02
C ALA A 14 5.42 6.56 -3.40
N ARG A 15 6.22 7.18 -4.23
CA ARG A 15 7.03 8.33 -3.81
C ARG A 15 6.18 9.60 -3.90
N SER A 16 6.12 10.34 -2.80
CA SER A 16 5.27 11.52 -2.73
C SER A 16 5.59 12.57 -3.80
N GLY A 17 6.86 12.75 -4.10
CA GLY A 17 7.28 13.69 -5.13
C GLY A 17 6.79 13.31 -6.51
N LEU A 18 6.92 12.05 -6.89
CA LEU A 18 6.42 11.57 -8.18
C LEU A 18 4.90 11.60 -8.24
N ALA A 19 4.23 11.23 -7.16
CA ALA A 19 2.77 11.25 -7.10
C ALA A 19 2.24 12.67 -7.26
N LEU A 20 2.83 13.61 -6.55
CA LEU A 20 2.38 15.00 -6.58
C LEU A 20 2.69 15.69 -7.90
N LYS A 21 3.92 15.56 -8.38
CA LYS A 21 4.38 16.30 -9.57
C LYS A 21 3.96 15.65 -10.88
N SER A 22 3.96 14.34 -10.93
CA SER A 22 3.76 13.62 -12.18
C SER A 22 2.54 12.72 -12.19
N GLY A 23 1.90 12.51 -11.04
CA GLY A 23 0.76 11.61 -10.96
C GLY A 23 1.13 10.15 -11.06
N LEU A 24 2.39 9.79 -10.85
CA LEU A 24 2.83 8.39 -10.87
C LEU A 24 2.63 7.77 -9.51
N VAL A 25 1.80 6.75 -9.47
CA VAL A 25 1.45 6.05 -8.23
C VAL A 25 1.52 4.54 -8.45
N LEU A 26 1.47 3.77 -7.37
CA LEU A 26 1.37 2.33 -7.49
C LEU A 26 -0.08 1.95 -7.76
N THR A 27 -0.29 1.12 -8.77
CA THR A 27 -1.63 0.69 -9.18
C THR A 27 -2.38 -0.04 -8.07
N ASN A 28 -1.66 -0.81 -7.27
CA ASN A 28 -2.23 -1.55 -6.15
C ASN A 28 -2.19 -0.79 -4.82
N ALA A 29 -1.91 0.50 -4.87
CA ALA A 29 -1.78 1.39 -3.71
C ALA A 29 -0.60 1.02 -2.81
N GLU A 30 -0.53 -0.20 -2.35
CA GLU A 30 0.58 -0.72 -1.56
C GLU A 30 0.96 -2.09 -2.11
N GLY A 31 2.21 -2.28 -2.43
CA GLY A 31 2.74 -3.59 -2.78
C GLY A 31 3.15 -4.34 -1.52
N VAL A 32 2.87 -5.62 -1.46
CA VAL A 32 3.25 -6.47 -0.33
C VAL A 32 4.16 -7.57 -0.82
N ILE A 33 5.36 -7.63 -0.26
CA ILE A 33 6.33 -8.68 -0.58
C ILE A 33 6.52 -9.52 0.68
N ASP A 34 6.02 -10.74 0.63
CA ASP A 34 6.12 -11.67 1.74
C ASP A 34 7.51 -12.27 1.86
N HIS A 35 7.85 -12.77 3.04
CA HIS A 35 9.17 -13.34 3.31
C HIS A 35 9.52 -14.53 2.42
N ASP A 36 8.52 -15.25 1.93
CA ASP A 36 8.71 -16.43 1.09
C ASP A 36 8.69 -16.14 -0.41
N TYR A 37 8.55 -14.88 -0.79
CA TYR A 37 8.55 -14.51 -2.20
C TYR A 37 9.96 -14.54 -2.76
N THR A 38 10.17 -15.34 -3.80
CA THR A 38 11.50 -15.57 -4.38
C THR A 38 11.60 -15.19 -5.85
N GLN A 39 10.55 -14.66 -6.42
CA GLN A 39 10.52 -14.28 -7.82
C GLN A 39 11.02 -12.84 -8.02
N GLU A 40 11.08 -12.42 -9.27
CA GLU A 40 11.46 -11.06 -9.59
C GLU A 40 10.49 -10.05 -8.97
N LEU A 41 11.04 -8.97 -8.45
CA LEU A 41 10.24 -7.89 -7.91
C LEU A 41 9.64 -7.08 -9.04
N LEU A 42 8.33 -7.02 -9.09
CA LEU A 42 7.59 -6.23 -10.08
C LEU A 42 6.88 -5.08 -9.40
N VAL A 43 6.92 -3.93 -10.04
CA VAL A 43 6.27 -2.72 -9.54
C VAL A 43 5.20 -2.31 -10.55
N MET A 44 3.95 -2.30 -10.09
CA MET A 44 2.82 -1.88 -10.92
C MET A 44 2.59 -0.40 -10.74
N VAL A 45 2.67 0.36 -11.81
CA VAL A 45 2.53 1.82 -11.75
C VAL A 45 1.40 2.29 -12.64
N SER A 46 0.78 3.38 -12.24
CA SER A 46 -0.27 4.05 -12.98
C SER A 46 0.04 5.53 -13.13
N ASN A 47 -0.25 6.08 -14.29
CA ASN A 47 -0.20 7.52 -14.52
C ASN A 47 -1.58 8.10 -14.25
N THR A 48 -1.72 8.85 -13.17
CA THR A 48 -2.99 9.45 -12.78
C THR A 48 -3.11 10.90 -13.25
N SER A 49 -2.08 11.43 -13.92
CA SER A 49 -2.11 12.80 -14.39
C SER A 49 -3.08 12.95 -15.55
N THR A 50 -4.01 13.88 -15.42
CA THR A 50 -4.94 14.26 -16.47
C THR A 50 -4.68 15.68 -16.97
N ALA A 51 -3.68 16.33 -16.41
CA ALA A 51 -3.41 17.73 -16.71
C ALA A 51 -2.80 17.89 -18.10
N ASN A 52 -3.27 18.87 -18.83
CA ASN A 52 -2.65 19.35 -20.07
C ASN A 52 -2.55 18.32 -21.21
N GLY A 53 -3.46 17.37 -21.28
CA GLY A 53 -3.42 16.37 -22.34
C GLY A 53 -2.09 15.62 -22.36
N THR A 54 -1.62 15.24 -21.22
CA THR A 54 -0.27 14.75 -21.03
C THR A 54 0.11 13.62 -21.95
N ASN A 55 1.34 13.68 -22.36
CA ASN A 55 1.96 12.71 -23.24
C ASN A 55 2.58 11.53 -22.50
N GLY A 56 2.19 11.34 -21.27
CA GLY A 56 2.71 10.26 -20.45
C GLY A 56 3.91 10.67 -19.60
N ILE A 57 4.44 9.72 -18.89
CA ILE A 57 5.59 9.90 -18.00
C ILE A 57 6.73 9.03 -18.52
N LEU A 58 7.89 9.62 -18.73
CA LEU A 58 9.06 8.89 -19.19
C LEU A 58 9.68 8.13 -18.02
N LEU A 59 9.73 6.83 -18.14
CA LEU A 59 10.43 5.97 -17.20
C LEU A 59 11.79 5.60 -17.78
N THR A 60 12.83 5.78 -17.01
CA THR A 60 14.19 5.49 -17.43
C THR A 60 14.82 4.44 -16.53
N ASP A 61 15.87 3.78 -17.02
CA ASP A 61 16.61 2.83 -16.22
C ASP A 61 17.18 3.50 -14.97
N ASN A 62 17.15 2.76 -13.87
CA ASN A 62 17.62 3.24 -12.56
C ASN A 62 16.82 4.39 -11.97
N MET A 63 15.66 4.68 -12.50
CA MET A 63 14.76 5.66 -11.93
C MET A 63 14.17 5.15 -10.62
N ARG A 64 14.09 6.01 -9.62
CA ARG A 64 13.48 5.68 -8.33
C ARG A 64 11.97 5.77 -8.44
N LEU A 65 11.28 4.64 -8.58
CA LEU A 65 9.84 4.59 -8.81
C LEU A 65 9.01 4.51 -7.53
N CYS A 66 9.53 3.85 -6.52
CA CYS A 66 8.81 3.62 -5.27
C CYS A 66 9.80 3.53 -4.12
N GLN A 67 9.26 3.39 -2.92
CA GLN A 67 10.08 3.17 -1.73
C GLN A 67 9.61 1.93 -1.01
N GLY A 68 10.56 1.24 -0.39
CA GLY A 68 10.27 0.04 0.37
C GLY A 68 10.39 0.29 1.87
N GLU A 69 9.56 -0.40 2.62
CA GLU A 69 9.56 -0.36 4.08
C GLU A 69 9.53 -1.77 4.61
N LEU A 70 10.43 -2.07 5.54
CA LEU A 70 10.41 -3.35 6.24
C LEU A 70 9.42 -3.27 7.39
N VAL A 71 8.44 -4.18 7.39
CA VAL A 71 7.36 -4.17 8.36
C VAL A 71 7.30 -5.50 9.07
N GLN A 72 7.18 -5.46 10.39
CA GLN A 72 6.99 -6.67 11.18
C GLN A 72 5.54 -7.12 11.08
N ASN A 73 5.34 -8.39 10.76
CA ASN A 73 4.01 -8.98 10.73
C ASN A 73 3.59 -9.36 12.14
N VAL A 74 2.38 -8.99 12.50
CA VAL A 74 1.83 -9.35 13.81
C VAL A 74 0.99 -10.62 13.64
N PRO A 75 1.34 -11.72 14.32
CA PRO A 75 0.53 -12.93 14.26
C PRO A 75 -0.88 -12.65 14.77
N THR A 76 -1.87 -12.98 13.95
CA THR A 76 -3.27 -12.75 14.25
C THR A 76 -4.09 -13.97 13.85
N SER A 77 -5.18 -14.20 14.55
CA SER A 77 -6.18 -15.16 14.12
C SER A 77 -7.51 -14.47 13.99
N ILE A 78 -8.26 -14.87 12.95
CA ILE A 78 -9.57 -14.32 12.65
C ILE A 78 -10.59 -15.43 12.86
N GLN A 79 -11.60 -15.15 13.67
CA GLN A 79 -12.67 -16.10 13.92
C GLN A 79 -13.99 -15.53 13.43
N TRP A 80 -14.74 -16.38 12.74
CA TRP A 80 -16.11 -16.05 12.37
C TRP A 80 -17.01 -16.26 13.57
N CYS A 81 -17.90 -15.29 13.80
CA CYS A 81 -18.92 -15.44 14.84
C CYS A 81 -20.29 -15.11 14.24
N SER A 82 -21.33 -15.75 14.78
CA SER A 82 -22.69 -15.52 14.29
C SER A 82 -23.30 -14.23 14.85
N ASP A 83 -22.87 -13.82 16.02
CA ASP A 83 -23.38 -12.62 16.68
C ASP A 83 -22.22 -11.67 16.99
N ALA A 84 -22.46 -10.37 16.79
CA ALA A 84 -21.46 -9.38 17.13
C ALA A 84 -21.25 -9.31 18.64
N PRO A 85 -20.00 -9.27 19.12
CA PRO A 85 -19.75 -9.07 20.55
C PRO A 85 -20.29 -7.73 21.02
N VAL A 86 -20.87 -7.73 22.22
CA VAL A 86 -21.33 -6.49 22.83
C VAL A 86 -20.14 -5.76 23.41
N ARG A 87 -20.01 -4.49 23.04
CA ARG A 87 -18.95 -3.64 23.58
C ARG A 87 -19.57 -2.38 24.15
N GLU A 88 -19.27 -2.13 25.40
CA GLU A 88 -19.87 -0.99 26.11
C GLU A 88 -19.26 0.34 25.72
N THR A 89 -18.03 0.35 25.23
CA THR A 89 -17.26 1.56 25.05
C THR A 89 -17.39 2.19 23.68
N ARG A 90 -18.10 1.54 22.75
CA ARG A 90 -18.24 2.09 21.41
C ARG A 90 -19.60 1.73 20.82
N ASN A 91 -20.30 2.75 20.44
CA ASN A 91 -21.63 2.68 19.85
C ASN A 91 -21.65 3.19 18.44
N GLY A 92 -20.70 3.03 17.68
CA GLY A 92 -20.74 3.60 16.36
C GLY A 92 -20.08 2.73 15.33
N GLY A 93 -20.36 3.02 14.12
CA GLY A 93 -19.72 2.44 12.96
C GLY A 93 -19.07 3.51 12.14
N PHE A 94 -19.39 3.54 10.87
CA PHE A 94 -18.84 4.54 9.96
C PHE A 94 -19.26 5.95 10.41
N GLY A 95 -18.26 6.82 10.53
CA GLY A 95 -18.51 8.19 10.91
C GLY A 95 -18.63 8.45 12.40
N SER A 96 -18.43 7.45 13.24
CA SER A 96 -18.55 7.58 14.69
C SER A 96 -17.55 8.55 15.31
N THR A 97 -16.47 8.86 14.61
CA THR A 97 -15.42 9.75 15.11
C THR A 97 -15.53 11.18 14.57
N GLY A 98 -16.67 11.53 14.01
CA GLY A 98 -16.91 12.91 13.63
C GLY A 98 -16.61 13.23 12.18
N VAL A 99 -17.39 12.66 11.30
CA VAL A 99 -17.30 12.92 9.86
C VAL A 99 -17.82 14.32 9.57
N GLY A 100 -17.13 15.01 8.71
CA GLY A 100 -17.57 16.31 8.23
C GLY A 100 -17.42 17.44 9.22
N ALA A 101 -16.68 17.22 10.24
CA ALA A 101 -16.42 18.25 11.23
C ALA A 101 -15.62 19.41 10.65
#